data_9c50f0a0d286607e300ca26d12d19ac7
#
_entry.id   9c50f0a0d286607e300ca26d12d19ac7
#
_cell.length_a   1.000
_cell.length_b   1.000
_cell.length_c   1.000
_cell.angle_alpha   90.00
_cell.angle_beta   90.00
_cell.angle_gamma   90.00
#
_symmetry.space_group_name_H-M   'P 1'
#
loop_
_entity.id
_entity.type
_entity.pdbx_description
1 polymer ?
#
loop_
_entity_poly.entity_id
_entity_poly.type
_entity_poly.pdbx_seq_one_letter_code
_entity_poly.pdbx_strand_id
1 'polypeptide(L)'
;SRIAKEFQDSDQRHYHVPCPFCGVKQKFEWGGKDLDYGLSWDKGAGGIHLPETAFYKCKFCKERIEERYKTEMMLAGEWIAANQAHRHRGYHLPSFYSPVGWLSWSQIVDEFLKAIEDGNRTLLKRWVTTRKAEPYREGVTVVDHGKIYARRANYGVTVPVRGQIVVAG
;
A
#
# COMPACT_ATOMS: atom_id res chain seq x y z
N SER A 1 1.86 17.61 -1.49
CA SER A 1 0.42 17.97 -1.47
C SER A 1 0.12 18.75 -0.20
N ARG A 2 -0.68 19.83 -0.29
CA ARG A 2 -1.10 20.65 0.87
C ARG A 2 -1.86 19.78 1.89
N ILE A 3 -2.77 18.94 1.43
CA ILE A 3 -3.56 18.04 2.30
C ILE A 3 -2.65 17.11 3.11
N ALA A 4 -1.59 16.56 2.51
CA ALA A 4 -0.67 15.69 3.23
C ALA A 4 0.08 16.44 4.34
N LYS A 5 0.45 17.71 4.10
CA LYS A 5 1.08 18.54 5.12
C LYS A 5 0.12 18.85 6.28
N GLU A 6 -1.10 19.27 5.96
CA GLU A 6 -2.15 19.53 6.96
C GLU A 6 -2.46 18.28 7.81
N PHE A 7 -2.45 17.08 7.18
CA PHE A 7 -2.60 15.83 7.92
C PHE A 7 -1.39 15.56 8.84
N GLN A 8 -0.16 15.79 8.37
CA GLN A 8 1.04 15.65 9.20
C GLN A 8 1.05 16.61 10.40
N ASP A 9 0.50 17.81 10.20
CA ASP A 9 0.39 18.86 11.23
C ASP A 9 -0.88 18.68 12.11
N SER A 10 -1.50 17.50 12.11
CA SER A 10 -2.71 17.16 12.87
C SER A 10 -2.46 16.02 13.87
N ASP A 11 -3.51 15.58 14.58
CA ASP A 11 -3.47 14.41 15.46
C ASP A 11 -3.46 13.06 14.71
N GLN A 12 -3.51 13.06 13.39
CA GLN A 12 -3.30 11.94 12.48
C GLN A 12 -4.16 10.72 12.80
N ARG A 13 -5.48 10.89 12.80
CA ARG A 13 -6.41 9.81 13.10
C ARG A 13 -6.54 8.82 11.96
N HIS A 14 -6.47 7.54 12.32
CA HIS A 14 -6.79 6.41 11.46
C HIS A 14 -7.97 5.65 12.05
N TYR A 15 -8.82 5.12 11.17
CA TYR A 15 -9.94 4.29 11.59
C TYR A 15 -9.44 2.86 11.86
N HIS A 16 -9.63 2.37 13.08
CA HIS A 16 -9.22 1.03 13.49
C HIS A 16 -10.45 0.16 13.68
N VAL A 17 -10.39 -1.03 13.13
CA VAL A 17 -11.47 -2.01 13.16
C VAL A 17 -11.00 -3.29 13.85
N PRO A 18 -11.83 -3.96 14.67
CA PRO A 18 -11.46 -5.20 15.30
C PRO A 18 -11.39 -6.35 14.29
N CYS A 19 -10.40 -7.22 14.42
CA CYS A 19 -10.35 -8.46 13.68
C CYS A 19 -11.48 -9.40 14.15
N PRO A 20 -12.25 -10.03 13.25
CA PRO A 20 -13.35 -10.91 13.66
C PRO A 20 -12.88 -12.20 14.35
N PHE A 21 -11.59 -12.54 14.24
CA PHE A 21 -11.02 -13.77 14.80
C PHE A 21 -10.27 -13.54 16.13
N CYS A 22 -9.42 -12.51 16.19
CA CYS A 22 -8.64 -12.24 17.42
C CYS A 22 -9.09 -11.00 18.20
N GLY A 23 -10.03 -10.21 17.68
CA GLY A 23 -10.55 -9.00 18.34
C GLY A 23 -9.60 -7.81 18.35
N VAL A 24 -8.34 -7.96 17.95
CA VAL A 24 -7.36 -6.87 18.01
C VAL A 24 -7.69 -5.82 16.94
N LYS A 25 -7.74 -4.56 17.37
CA LYS A 25 -8.02 -3.41 16.48
C LYS A 25 -6.82 -3.08 15.62
N GLN A 26 -7.07 -2.90 14.34
CA GLN A 26 -6.07 -2.57 13.32
C GLN A 26 -6.68 -1.69 12.23
N LYS A 27 -5.86 -0.86 11.60
CA LYS A 27 -6.28 -0.14 10.40
C LYS A 27 -6.16 -1.03 9.17
N PHE A 28 -6.99 -0.80 8.15
CA PHE A 28 -6.80 -1.44 6.86
C PHE A 28 -5.61 -0.82 6.12
N GLU A 29 -4.67 -1.67 5.72
CA GLU A 29 -3.46 -1.32 5.00
C GLU A 29 -3.34 -2.13 3.72
N TRP A 30 -2.65 -1.57 2.74
CA TRP A 30 -2.33 -2.32 1.53
C TRP A 30 -1.25 -3.36 1.83
N GLY A 31 -1.48 -4.60 1.42
CA GLY A 31 -0.46 -5.64 1.46
C GLY A 31 0.68 -5.35 0.50
N GLY A 32 1.78 -6.03 0.62
CA GLY A 32 2.95 -5.87 -0.24
C GLY A 32 3.87 -7.08 -0.17
N LYS A 33 4.91 -7.09 -1.00
CA LYS A 33 5.86 -8.20 -1.03
C LYS A 33 6.57 -8.42 0.31
N ASP A 34 6.78 -7.33 1.05
CA ASP A 34 7.54 -7.32 2.31
C ASP A 34 6.63 -7.33 3.54
N LEU A 35 5.30 -7.35 3.34
CA LEU A 35 4.30 -7.37 4.41
C LEU A 35 3.54 -8.68 4.37
N ASP A 36 3.52 -9.38 5.49
CA ASP A 36 2.76 -10.61 5.66
C ASP A 36 1.34 -10.36 6.20
N TYR A 37 0.82 -9.14 6.01
CA TYR A 37 -0.53 -8.69 6.40
C TYR A 37 -1.04 -7.62 5.42
N GLY A 38 -2.31 -7.26 5.55
CA GLY A 38 -2.94 -6.24 4.72
C GLY A 38 -3.81 -6.81 3.61
N LEU A 39 -4.32 -5.92 2.76
CA LEU A 39 -5.15 -6.32 1.61
C LEU A 39 -4.31 -7.12 0.61
N SER A 40 -4.73 -8.33 0.36
CA SER A 40 -4.00 -9.36 -0.39
C SER A 40 -4.94 -10.13 -1.31
N TRP A 41 -4.38 -10.93 -2.20
CA TRP A 41 -5.13 -11.82 -3.12
C TRP A 41 -4.27 -13.02 -3.50
N ASP A 42 -4.92 -14.06 -3.98
CA ASP A 42 -4.25 -15.28 -4.38
C ASP A 42 -3.65 -15.17 -5.80
N LYS A 43 -2.75 -16.08 -6.10
CA LYS A 43 -2.20 -16.29 -7.43
C LYS A 43 -2.49 -17.71 -7.86
N GLY A 44 -2.96 -17.87 -9.09
CA GLY A 44 -3.17 -19.14 -9.75
C GLY A 44 -1.89 -19.73 -10.34
N ALA A 45 -2.08 -20.78 -11.11
CA ALA A 45 -0.99 -21.45 -11.84
C ALA A 45 -0.23 -20.43 -12.73
N GLY A 46 1.08 -20.55 -12.79
CA GLY A 46 1.92 -19.63 -13.57
C GLY A 46 2.05 -18.21 -12.99
N GLY A 47 1.58 -17.99 -11.75
CA GLY A 47 1.68 -16.68 -11.09
C GLY A 47 0.61 -15.68 -11.53
N ILE A 48 -0.45 -16.12 -12.21
CA ILE A 48 -1.57 -15.28 -12.64
C ILE A 48 -2.28 -14.72 -11.41
N HIS A 49 -2.45 -13.42 -11.35
CA HIS A 49 -3.15 -12.78 -10.26
C HIS A 49 -4.67 -13.01 -10.34
N LEU A 50 -5.29 -13.31 -9.21
CA LEU A 50 -6.72 -13.59 -9.07
C LEU A 50 -7.38 -12.53 -8.18
N PRO A 51 -7.70 -11.32 -8.71
CA PRO A 51 -8.23 -10.22 -7.92
C PRO A 51 -9.57 -10.55 -7.26
N GLU A 52 -10.36 -11.46 -7.82
CA GLU A 52 -11.63 -11.96 -7.25
C GLU A 52 -11.45 -12.68 -5.91
N THR A 53 -10.25 -13.13 -5.61
CA THR A 53 -9.90 -13.79 -4.33
C THR A 53 -9.48 -12.81 -3.25
N ALA A 54 -9.64 -11.51 -3.46
CA ALA A 54 -9.17 -10.48 -2.53
C ALA A 54 -9.69 -10.69 -1.10
N PHE A 55 -8.79 -10.57 -0.14
CA PHE A 55 -9.05 -10.71 1.29
C PHE A 55 -8.11 -9.80 2.09
N TYR A 56 -8.45 -9.56 3.34
CA TYR A 56 -7.56 -8.88 4.26
C TYR A 56 -6.87 -9.89 5.18
N LYS A 57 -5.54 -9.88 5.23
CA LYS A 57 -4.77 -10.70 6.16
C LYS A 57 -4.52 -9.92 7.45
N CYS A 58 -4.99 -10.46 8.57
CA CYS A 58 -4.83 -9.82 9.87
C CYS A 58 -3.35 -9.63 10.23
N LYS A 59 -3.02 -8.44 10.73
CA LYS A 59 -1.65 -8.11 11.16
C LYS A 59 -1.18 -8.95 12.35
N PHE A 60 -2.10 -9.35 13.22
CA PHE A 60 -1.81 -10.01 14.49
C PHE A 60 -1.94 -11.52 14.43
N CYS A 61 -3.14 -12.06 14.15
CA CYS A 61 -3.37 -13.51 14.10
C CYS A 61 -3.08 -14.13 12.73
N LYS A 62 -2.82 -13.31 11.69
CA LYS A 62 -2.55 -13.75 10.32
C LYS A 62 -3.72 -14.46 9.61
N GLU A 63 -4.89 -14.51 10.25
CA GLU A 63 -6.08 -15.09 9.65
C GLU A 63 -6.55 -14.30 8.43
N ARG A 64 -7.11 -15.02 7.48
CA ARG A 64 -7.71 -14.47 6.25
C ARG A 64 -9.12 -13.98 6.56
N ILE A 65 -9.34 -12.68 6.39
CA ILE A 65 -10.61 -12.00 6.62
C ILE A 65 -11.26 -11.75 5.26
N GLU A 66 -12.39 -12.38 5.01
CA GLU A 66 -13.18 -12.15 3.80
C GLU A 66 -13.95 -10.81 3.89
N GLU A 67 -14.24 -10.22 2.75
CA GLU A 67 -14.90 -8.90 2.68
C GLU A 67 -16.28 -8.87 3.36
N ARG A 68 -16.99 -9.99 3.46
CA ARG A 68 -18.28 -10.09 4.16
C ARG A 68 -18.22 -9.63 5.62
N TYR A 69 -17.08 -9.75 6.29
CA TYR A 69 -16.90 -9.29 7.67
C TYR A 69 -16.71 -7.78 7.79
N LYS A 70 -16.43 -7.09 6.67
CA LYS A 70 -16.07 -5.67 6.66
C LYS A 70 -17.13 -4.78 7.31
N THR A 71 -18.41 -5.02 7.07
CA THR A 71 -19.50 -4.21 7.64
C THR A 71 -19.50 -4.27 9.16
N GLU A 72 -19.43 -5.46 9.74
CA GLU A 72 -19.40 -5.65 11.20
C GLU A 72 -18.14 -5.04 11.82
N MET A 73 -16.99 -5.27 11.18
CA MET A 73 -15.73 -4.66 11.61
C MET A 73 -15.81 -3.13 11.62
N MET A 74 -16.40 -2.54 10.57
CA MET A 74 -16.54 -1.09 10.47
C MET A 74 -17.52 -0.52 11.51
N LEU A 75 -18.62 -1.21 11.81
CA LEU A 75 -19.56 -0.78 12.86
C LEU A 75 -18.93 -0.81 14.26
N ALA A 76 -18.00 -1.71 14.50
CA ALA A 76 -17.27 -1.84 15.76
C ALA A 76 -15.94 -1.07 15.80
N GLY A 77 -15.66 -0.29 14.76
CA GLY A 77 -14.42 0.47 14.64
C GLY A 77 -14.44 1.78 15.40
N GLU A 78 -13.26 2.39 15.50
CA GLU A 78 -13.08 3.70 16.13
C GLU A 78 -11.91 4.48 15.51
N TRP A 79 -11.97 5.80 15.64
CA TRP A 79 -10.88 6.68 15.25
C TRP A 79 -9.84 6.77 16.35
N ILE A 80 -8.60 6.41 16.04
CA ILE A 80 -7.47 6.48 16.97
C ILE A 80 -6.47 7.50 16.46
N ALA A 81 -6.12 8.47 17.32
CA ALA A 81 -5.12 9.48 17.04
C ALA A 81 -3.71 8.89 17.21
N ALA A 82 -2.84 9.10 16.22
CA ALA A 82 -1.44 8.72 16.32
C ALA A 82 -0.62 9.75 17.13
N ASN A 83 -1.07 11.01 17.16
CA ASN A 83 -0.41 12.09 17.90
C ASN A 83 -1.44 12.91 18.71
N GLN A 84 -1.62 12.52 19.95
CA GLN A 84 -2.61 13.12 20.85
C GLN A 84 -2.27 14.56 21.30
N ALA A 85 -1.05 15.03 21.08
CA ALA A 85 -0.61 16.38 21.49
C ALA A 85 -1.11 17.50 20.59
N HIS A 86 -1.60 17.18 19.38
CA HIS A 86 -2.07 18.18 18.43
C HIS A 86 -3.54 18.58 18.64
N ARG A 87 -3.80 19.88 18.53
CA ARG A 87 -5.16 20.44 18.66
C ARG A 87 -6.05 20.20 17.44
N HIS A 88 -5.43 20.11 16.24
CA HIS A 88 -6.15 19.90 14.99
C HIS A 88 -6.40 18.41 14.77
N ARG A 89 -7.62 18.06 14.37
CA ARG A 89 -8.00 16.69 14.03
C ARG A 89 -7.81 16.46 12.54
N GLY A 90 -6.98 15.50 12.18
CA GLY A 90 -6.81 15.01 10.82
C GLY A 90 -7.29 13.58 10.68
N TYR A 91 -8.01 13.28 9.60
CA TYR A 91 -8.58 11.95 9.36
C TYR A 91 -8.03 11.38 8.06
N HIS A 92 -7.54 10.13 8.11
CA HIS A 92 -7.11 9.40 6.93
C HIS A 92 -7.97 8.15 6.77
N LEU A 93 -8.70 8.08 5.64
CA LEU A 93 -9.61 6.97 5.34
C LEU A 93 -9.41 6.53 3.88
N PRO A 94 -8.65 5.48 3.62
CA PRO A 94 -8.50 4.93 2.28
C PRO A 94 -9.77 4.20 1.81
N SER A 95 -9.88 3.97 0.49
CA SER A 95 -11.03 3.29 -0.11
C SER A 95 -11.20 1.83 0.35
N PHE A 96 -10.25 1.27 1.09
CA PHE A 96 -10.37 -0.07 1.69
C PHE A 96 -11.55 -0.17 2.67
N TYR A 97 -12.01 0.97 3.20
CA TYR A 97 -13.18 1.10 4.07
C TYR A 97 -14.49 1.36 3.30
N SER A 98 -14.46 1.36 1.97
CA SER A 98 -15.69 1.54 1.18
C SER A 98 -16.75 0.50 1.57
N PRO A 99 -18.02 0.91 1.78
CA PRO A 99 -19.07 -0.04 2.14
C PRO A 99 -19.20 -1.19 1.15
N VAL A 100 -19.61 -2.35 1.67
CA VAL A 100 -19.90 -3.52 0.82
C VAL A 100 -20.99 -3.14 -0.19
N GLY A 101 -20.76 -3.46 -1.45
CA GLY A 101 -21.66 -3.11 -2.57
C GLY A 101 -21.33 -1.78 -3.28
N TRP A 102 -20.42 -0.95 -2.75
CA TRP A 102 -19.98 0.28 -3.42
C TRP A 102 -18.68 0.06 -4.19
N LEU A 103 -17.62 -0.26 -3.48
CA LEU A 103 -16.31 -0.57 -4.06
C LEU A 103 -15.71 -1.73 -3.29
N SER A 104 -15.59 -2.88 -3.94
CA SER A 104 -15.06 -4.09 -3.31
C SER A 104 -13.54 -4.09 -3.24
N TRP A 105 -12.99 -4.90 -2.33
CA TRP A 105 -11.57 -5.17 -2.29
C TRP A 105 -11.04 -5.78 -3.59
N SER A 106 -11.85 -6.65 -4.21
CA SER A 106 -11.56 -7.23 -5.53
C SER A 106 -11.38 -6.16 -6.61
N GLN A 107 -12.29 -5.17 -6.68
CA GLN A 107 -12.19 -4.07 -7.62
C GLN A 107 -10.96 -3.19 -7.37
N ILE A 108 -10.62 -2.92 -6.11
CA ILE A 108 -9.43 -2.14 -5.74
C ILE A 108 -8.15 -2.86 -6.20
N VAL A 109 -8.09 -4.18 -6.01
CA VAL A 109 -6.96 -5.02 -6.47
C VAL A 109 -6.88 -5.05 -7.99
N ASP A 110 -7.99 -5.25 -8.68
CA ASP A 110 -8.05 -5.28 -10.16
C ASP A 110 -7.57 -3.96 -10.78
N GLU A 111 -8.01 -2.81 -10.23
CA GLU A 111 -7.54 -1.49 -10.66
C GLU A 111 -6.02 -1.33 -10.46
N PHE A 112 -5.47 -1.84 -9.36
CA PHE A 112 -4.04 -1.83 -9.09
C PHE A 112 -3.28 -2.68 -10.12
N LEU A 113 -3.74 -3.91 -10.36
CA LEU A 113 -3.12 -4.84 -11.30
C LEU A 113 -3.09 -4.26 -12.71
N LYS A 114 -4.19 -3.68 -13.18
CA LYS A 114 -4.25 -2.97 -14.47
C LYS A 114 -3.25 -1.82 -14.55
N ALA A 115 -3.13 -1.05 -13.46
CA ALA A 115 -2.20 0.09 -13.44
C ALA A 115 -0.73 -0.32 -13.53
N ILE A 116 -0.35 -1.48 -12.95
CA ILE A 116 1.03 -1.98 -13.00
C ILE A 116 1.32 -2.76 -14.30
N GLU A 117 0.34 -3.50 -14.83
CA GLU A 117 0.49 -4.28 -16.07
C GLU A 117 0.73 -3.37 -17.27
N ASP A 118 -0.04 -2.32 -17.40
CA ASP A 118 0.11 -1.31 -18.47
C ASP A 118 1.36 -0.44 -18.30
N GLY A 119 2.07 -0.53 -17.15
CA GLY A 119 3.16 0.37 -16.81
C GLY A 119 2.74 1.84 -16.75
N ASN A 120 1.44 2.09 -16.64
CA ASN A 120 0.84 3.42 -16.73
C ASN A 120 0.97 4.18 -15.40
N ARG A 121 1.99 5.05 -15.34
CA ARG A 121 2.25 5.88 -14.16
C ARG A 121 1.04 6.75 -13.75
N THR A 122 0.25 7.21 -14.71
CA THR A 122 -0.93 8.04 -14.45
C THR A 122 -2.01 7.23 -13.73
N LEU A 123 -2.28 6.00 -14.17
CA LEU A 123 -3.20 5.09 -13.50
C LEU A 123 -2.72 4.73 -12.10
N LEU A 124 -1.42 4.42 -11.95
CA LEU A 124 -0.85 4.12 -10.64
C LEU A 124 -0.91 5.34 -9.70
N LYS A 125 -0.59 6.53 -10.18
CA LYS A 125 -0.73 7.78 -9.42
C LYS A 125 -2.17 8.00 -8.96
N ARG A 126 -3.13 7.83 -9.86
CA ARG A 126 -4.55 7.92 -9.56
C ARG A 126 -4.95 6.88 -8.50
N TRP A 127 -4.54 5.63 -8.65
CA TRP A 127 -4.84 4.58 -7.69
C TRP A 127 -4.28 4.90 -6.28
N VAL A 128 -3.01 5.30 -6.18
CA VAL A 128 -2.38 5.69 -4.91
C VAL A 128 -3.13 6.85 -4.26
N THR A 129 -3.45 7.89 -5.02
CA THR A 129 -4.10 9.09 -4.46
C THR A 129 -5.57 8.89 -4.12
N THR A 130 -6.29 8.01 -4.83
CA THR A 130 -7.72 7.80 -4.62
C THR A 130 -8.03 6.56 -3.78
N ARG A 131 -7.28 5.45 -3.93
CA ARG A 131 -7.57 4.20 -3.21
C ARG A 131 -6.83 4.10 -1.89
N LYS A 132 -5.54 4.46 -1.88
CA LYS A 132 -4.76 4.53 -0.63
C LYS A 132 -4.96 5.85 0.12
N ALA A 133 -5.47 6.88 -0.55
CA ALA A 133 -5.54 8.26 -0.04
C ALA A 133 -4.16 8.79 0.40
N GLU A 134 -3.10 8.38 -0.28
CA GLU A 134 -1.72 8.78 0.01
C GLU A 134 -1.17 9.73 -1.06
N PRO A 135 -0.26 10.65 -0.71
CA PRO A 135 0.42 11.47 -1.70
C PRO A 135 1.32 10.60 -2.59
N TYR A 136 1.13 10.70 -3.90
CA TYR A 136 2.02 10.07 -4.86
C TYR A 136 3.33 10.85 -4.94
N ARG A 137 4.46 10.17 -4.73
CA ARG A 137 5.80 10.74 -4.88
C ARG A 137 6.38 10.27 -6.21
N GLU A 138 6.60 11.20 -7.13
CA GLU A 138 7.35 10.93 -8.35
C GLU A 138 8.82 10.73 -7.98
N GLY A 139 9.43 9.65 -8.45
CA GLY A 139 10.86 9.43 -8.29
C GLY A 139 11.32 8.48 -7.19
N VAL A 140 10.43 7.88 -6.42
CA VAL A 140 10.82 6.65 -5.73
C VAL A 140 10.67 5.49 -6.72
N THR A 141 11.56 5.47 -7.72
CA THR A 141 11.93 4.20 -8.32
C THR A 141 12.51 3.42 -7.15
N VAL A 142 11.80 2.39 -6.71
CA VAL A 142 12.44 1.36 -5.88
C VAL A 142 13.55 0.82 -6.76
N VAL A 143 14.73 1.36 -6.52
CA VAL A 143 15.93 0.88 -7.18
C VAL A 143 16.07 -0.56 -6.69
N ASP A 144 15.77 -1.50 -7.57
CA ASP A 144 15.99 -2.91 -7.28
C ASP A 144 17.51 -3.10 -7.13
N HIS A 145 17.97 -2.99 -5.90
CA HIS A 145 19.37 -3.14 -5.57
C HIS A 145 19.95 -4.46 -6.11
N GLY A 146 19.12 -5.51 -6.19
CA GLY A 146 19.52 -6.79 -6.78
C GLY A 146 19.86 -6.65 -8.27
N LYS A 147 19.09 -5.88 -9.04
CA LYS A 147 19.38 -5.60 -10.45
C LYS A 147 20.62 -4.73 -10.66
N ILE A 148 20.88 -3.80 -9.74
CA ILE A 148 22.12 -3.02 -9.78
C ILE A 148 23.31 -3.89 -9.45
N TYR A 149 23.24 -4.72 -8.41
CA TYR A 149 24.27 -5.66 -8.04
C TYR A 149 24.55 -6.69 -9.14
N ALA A 150 23.52 -7.21 -9.80
CA ALA A 150 23.66 -8.15 -10.92
C ALA A 150 24.35 -7.54 -12.14
N ARG A 151 24.30 -6.21 -12.30
CA ARG A 151 25.02 -5.46 -13.35
C ARG A 151 26.40 -4.99 -12.92
N ARG A 152 26.82 -5.32 -11.70
CA ARG A 152 28.15 -4.98 -11.21
C ARG A 152 29.20 -5.73 -12.00
N ALA A 153 29.95 -5.02 -12.82
CA ALA A 153 31.14 -5.56 -13.43
C ALA A 153 32.36 -5.30 -12.52
N ASN A 154 33.23 -6.29 -12.40
CA ASN A 154 34.46 -6.14 -11.64
C ASN A 154 35.49 -5.46 -12.55
N TYR A 155 35.52 -4.13 -12.48
CA TYR A 155 36.56 -3.36 -13.15
C TYR A 155 37.84 -3.43 -12.32
N GLY A 156 38.93 -3.79 -12.96
CA GLY A 156 40.26 -3.57 -12.36
C GLY A 156 40.51 -2.06 -12.15
N VAL A 157 41.75 -1.70 -11.94
CA VAL A 157 42.17 -0.29 -11.72
C VAL A 157 41.95 0.60 -12.94
N THR A 158 41.63 0.04 -14.10
CA THR A 158 41.47 0.75 -15.37
C THR A 158 40.01 0.86 -15.78
N VAL A 159 39.55 2.09 -16.00
CA VAL A 159 38.20 2.36 -16.53
C VAL A 159 38.08 1.84 -17.96
N PRO A 160 37.01 1.11 -18.31
CA PRO A 160 36.79 0.63 -19.68
C PRO A 160 36.78 1.79 -20.69
N VAL A 161 37.35 1.59 -21.87
CA VAL A 161 37.50 2.60 -22.94
C VAL A 161 36.18 3.28 -23.36
N ARG A 162 35.03 2.69 -23.05
CA ARG A 162 33.68 3.25 -23.29
C ARG A 162 32.96 3.69 -22.01
N GLY A 163 33.64 3.77 -20.88
CA GLY A 163 33.04 4.20 -19.62
C GLY A 163 32.97 5.74 -19.55
N GLN A 164 31.81 6.27 -19.13
CA GLN A 164 31.71 7.67 -18.69
C GLN A 164 31.96 7.74 -17.19
N ILE A 165 32.89 8.58 -16.78
CA ILE A 165 33.10 8.89 -15.36
C ILE A 165 32.18 10.05 -15.01
N VAL A 166 31.20 9.80 -14.13
CA VAL A 166 30.40 10.87 -13.52
C VAL A 166 31.00 11.13 -12.14
N VAL A 167 31.62 12.29 -11.98
CA VAL A 167 32.08 12.77 -10.68
C VAL A 167 30.96 13.60 -10.08
N ALA A 168 30.34 13.12 -9.00
CA ALA A 168 29.44 13.92 -8.18
C ALA A 168 30.29 14.64 -7.12
N GLY A 169 30.25 15.97 -7.17
CA GLY A 169 30.81 16.83 -6.13
C GLY A 169 29.82 17.11 -5.01
#